data_e24ecf36c934596ed0d7735a5d288d2d
#
_entry.id   e24ecf36c934596ed0d7735a5d288d2d
#
_cell.length_a   1.000
_cell.length_b   1.000
_cell.length_c   1.000
_cell.angle_alpha   90.00
_cell.angle_beta   90.00
_cell.angle_gamma   90.00
#
_symmetry.space_group_name_H-M   'P 1'
#
loop_
_entity.id
_entity.type
_entity.pdbx_description
1 polymer ?
#
loop_
_entity_poly.entity_id
_entity_poly.type
_entity_poly.pdbx_seq_one_letter_code
_entity_poly.pdbx_strand_id
1 'polypeptide(L)'
;MERASLIVITPVFEDLEASSRLFKELRAEFGDRVHVVAVDDGSVRQPLPLSSLEAAGVDGVILKLRRNVGHQKAIAVGIDYVASRIGPDQHVVVMDSDGEDLPGSIHHLIKALQRADVDVAVAHRKSRVETWRFKAFYAIYKRLFHLLTGRGISFGNFMGLKASAVRRLAAMQELPIHVAATVLASRLRTAVCPIDRGPRYAGQSKMNFVGLVLHGFKGLMVFAEDVLVRVGLACGLIAGGSVVVAGLAIVLKVIGYSSPGWFSVALGILVLIFLQTGTITLMTLMLTGAVRGGTLTPTVAYADVIEDVLATSKPSA
;
A
#
# COMPACT_ATOMS: atom_id res chain seq x y z
N MET A 1 16.61 -7.16 -19.88
CA MET A 1 16.20 -5.92 -19.17
C MET A 1 16.92 -4.67 -19.67
N GLU A 2 18.19 -4.71 -19.99
CA GLU A 2 19.00 -3.51 -20.38
C GLU A 2 18.50 -2.77 -21.64
N ARG A 3 17.89 -3.48 -22.61
CA ARG A 3 17.40 -2.87 -23.88
C ARG A 3 15.94 -2.36 -23.80
N ALA A 4 15.18 -2.72 -22.81
CA ALA A 4 13.79 -2.31 -22.67
C ALA A 4 13.71 -0.91 -22.06
N SER A 5 12.86 -0.06 -22.61
CA SER A 5 12.57 1.27 -22.02
C SER A 5 11.50 1.21 -20.93
N LEU A 6 10.71 0.15 -20.92
CA LEU A 6 9.59 -0.09 -20.01
C LEU A 6 9.75 -1.44 -19.30
N ILE A 7 9.68 -1.43 -17.99
CA ILE A 7 9.65 -2.63 -17.15
C ILE A 7 8.25 -2.71 -16.50
N VAL A 8 7.57 -3.83 -16.66
CA VAL A 8 6.26 -4.05 -16.04
C VAL A 8 6.40 -5.07 -14.92
N ILE A 9 6.09 -4.66 -13.69
CA ILE A 9 6.03 -5.54 -12.52
C ILE A 9 4.58 -5.96 -12.30
N THR A 10 4.31 -7.26 -12.30
CA THR A 10 2.98 -7.80 -12.06
C THR A 10 3.01 -8.96 -11.07
N PRO A 11 2.29 -8.87 -9.93
CA PRO A 11 2.11 -10.00 -9.04
C PRO A 11 1.10 -10.98 -9.62
N VAL A 12 1.38 -12.28 -9.50
CA VAL A 12 0.53 -13.38 -9.97
C VAL A 12 0.31 -14.36 -8.83
N PHE A 13 -0.92 -14.81 -8.61
CA PHE A 13 -1.25 -15.86 -7.67
C PHE A 13 -2.43 -16.70 -8.15
N GLU A 14 -2.16 -17.98 -8.47
CA GLU A 14 -3.18 -18.93 -8.99
C GLU A 14 -4.02 -18.30 -10.12
N ASP A 15 -3.36 -17.70 -11.12
CA ASP A 15 -4.01 -16.96 -12.20
C ASP A 15 -3.21 -17.01 -13.51
N LEU A 16 -2.97 -18.23 -13.98
CA LEU A 16 -2.17 -18.51 -15.19
C LEU A 16 -2.83 -17.95 -16.46
N GLU A 17 -4.17 -18.09 -16.57
CA GLU A 17 -4.90 -17.66 -17.77
C GLU A 17 -4.85 -16.14 -17.94
N ALA A 18 -5.19 -15.39 -16.90
CA ALA A 18 -5.22 -13.93 -16.97
C ALA A 18 -3.81 -13.35 -17.18
N SER A 19 -2.80 -13.87 -16.47
CA SER A 19 -1.42 -13.41 -16.64
C SER A 19 -0.87 -13.71 -18.05
N SER A 20 -1.16 -14.89 -18.60
CA SER A 20 -0.76 -15.24 -19.98
C SER A 20 -1.43 -14.32 -21.03
N ARG A 21 -2.67 -13.92 -20.80
CA ARG A 21 -3.37 -12.96 -21.65
C ARG A 21 -2.74 -11.56 -21.51
N LEU A 22 -2.46 -11.10 -20.29
CA LEU A 22 -1.78 -9.84 -20.05
C LEU A 22 -0.44 -9.77 -20.80
N PHE A 23 0.37 -10.83 -20.78
CA PHE A 23 1.67 -10.85 -21.46
C PHE A 23 1.52 -10.67 -22.99
N LYS A 24 0.52 -11.31 -23.60
CA LYS A 24 0.21 -11.13 -25.02
C LYS A 24 -0.22 -9.69 -25.34
N GLU A 25 -1.07 -9.10 -24.51
CA GLU A 25 -1.53 -7.72 -24.68
C GLU A 25 -0.37 -6.71 -24.49
N LEU A 26 0.52 -6.92 -23.51
CA LEU A 26 1.73 -6.11 -23.33
C LEU A 26 2.67 -6.19 -24.55
N ARG A 27 2.84 -7.40 -25.12
CA ARG A 27 3.61 -7.60 -26.34
C ARG A 27 3.01 -6.86 -27.53
N ALA A 28 1.69 -6.97 -27.70
CA ALA A 28 0.98 -6.31 -28.79
C ALA A 28 1.10 -4.77 -28.69
N GLU A 29 1.04 -4.22 -27.46
CA GLU A 29 1.06 -2.75 -27.23
C GLU A 29 2.46 -2.16 -27.31
N PHE A 30 3.47 -2.82 -26.73
CA PHE A 30 4.81 -2.24 -26.55
C PHE A 30 5.91 -2.93 -27.39
N GLY A 31 5.65 -4.07 -27.99
CA GLY A 31 6.63 -4.82 -28.79
C GLY A 31 7.85 -5.21 -27.96
N ASP A 32 9.06 -5.01 -28.51
CA ASP A 32 10.33 -5.32 -27.84
C ASP A 32 10.76 -4.31 -26.77
N ARG A 33 10.00 -3.22 -26.60
CA ARG A 33 10.31 -2.18 -25.61
C ARG A 33 9.92 -2.55 -24.18
N VAL A 34 9.11 -3.60 -23.99
CA VAL A 34 8.66 -4.05 -22.68
C VAL A 34 9.49 -5.24 -22.18
N HIS A 35 9.82 -5.19 -20.88
CA HIS A 35 10.36 -6.31 -20.13
C HIS A 35 9.43 -6.60 -18.93
N VAL A 36 8.97 -7.83 -18.80
CA VAL A 36 8.04 -8.20 -17.75
C VAL A 36 8.78 -8.84 -16.57
N VAL A 37 8.50 -8.37 -15.38
CA VAL A 37 8.90 -8.98 -14.11
C VAL A 37 7.64 -9.51 -13.44
N ALA A 38 7.31 -10.76 -13.71
CA ALA A 38 6.18 -11.44 -13.09
C ALA A 38 6.61 -12.05 -11.76
N VAL A 39 5.88 -11.74 -10.68
CA VAL A 39 6.16 -12.29 -9.34
C VAL A 39 5.08 -13.33 -9.03
N ASP A 40 5.43 -14.60 -9.14
CA ASP A 40 4.57 -15.72 -8.77
C ASP A 40 4.58 -15.87 -7.24
N ASP A 41 3.51 -15.43 -6.59
CA ASP A 41 3.36 -15.38 -5.14
C ASP A 41 3.07 -16.76 -4.53
N GLY A 42 3.87 -17.75 -4.89
CA GLY A 42 3.79 -19.11 -4.37
C GLY A 42 2.56 -19.87 -4.86
N SER A 43 2.25 -19.78 -6.16
CA SER A 43 1.17 -20.56 -6.77
C SER A 43 1.51 -22.06 -6.75
N VAL A 44 0.55 -22.88 -6.29
CA VAL A 44 0.69 -24.35 -6.16
C VAL A 44 -0.14 -25.07 -7.21
N ARG A 45 -1.37 -24.62 -7.46
CA ARG A 45 -2.29 -25.26 -8.42
C ARG A 45 -2.05 -24.83 -9.85
N GLN A 46 -1.71 -23.54 -10.03
CA GLN A 46 -1.47 -22.93 -11.33
C GLN A 46 -0.16 -22.11 -11.29
N PRO A 47 0.99 -22.78 -11.07
CA PRO A 47 2.27 -22.09 -11.06
C PRO A 47 2.54 -21.45 -12.43
N LEU A 48 3.14 -20.27 -12.44
CA LEU A 48 3.44 -19.55 -13.67
C LEU A 48 4.70 -20.16 -14.33
N PRO A 49 4.58 -20.85 -15.50
CA PRO A 49 5.74 -21.39 -16.20
C PRO A 49 6.39 -20.32 -17.08
N LEU A 50 7.68 -20.45 -17.34
CA LEU A 50 8.42 -19.56 -18.24
C LEU A 50 7.84 -19.54 -19.65
N SER A 51 7.29 -20.66 -20.11
CA SER A 51 6.61 -20.80 -21.41
C SER A 51 5.47 -19.81 -21.60
N SER A 52 4.89 -19.24 -20.53
CA SER A 52 3.85 -18.19 -20.62
C SER A 52 4.41 -16.89 -21.21
N LEU A 53 5.63 -16.49 -20.84
CA LEU A 53 6.32 -15.35 -21.44
C LEU A 53 6.82 -15.66 -22.85
N GLU A 54 7.39 -16.86 -23.05
CA GLU A 54 7.91 -17.31 -24.35
C GLU A 54 6.79 -17.39 -25.39
N ALA A 55 5.65 -17.98 -25.04
CA ALA A 55 4.48 -18.08 -25.93
C ALA A 55 3.85 -16.71 -26.26
N ALA A 56 4.03 -15.73 -25.39
CA ALA A 56 3.63 -14.34 -25.64
C ALA A 56 4.70 -13.56 -26.44
N GLY A 57 5.91 -14.11 -26.63
CA GLY A 57 7.04 -13.44 -27.28
C GLY A 57 7.55 -12.24 -26.47
N VAL A 58 7.39 -12.24 -25.16
CA VAL A 58 7.78 -11.15 -24.26
C VAL A 58 9.09 -11.48 -23.55
N ASP A 59 10.04 -10.53 -23.59
CA ASP A 59 11.24 -10.61 -22.78
C ASP A 59 10.89 -10.38 -21.31
N GLY A 60 11.38 -11.23 -20.42
CA GLY A 60 11.04 -11.09 -19.02
C GLY A 60 11.64 -12.12 -18.07
N VAL A 61 11.28 -11.96 -16.81
CA VAL A 61 11.64 -12.88 -15.74
C VAL A 61 10.40 -13.25 -14.92
N ILE A 62 10.40 -14.47 -14.40
CA ILE A 62 9.43 -14.92 -13.41
C ILE A 62 10.19 -15.12 -12.10
N LEU A 63 9.80 -14.37 -11.07
CA LEU A 63 10.30 -14.56 -9.71
C LEU A 63 9.34 -15.51 -8.99
N LYS A 64 9.74 -16.74 -8.77
CA LYS A 64 8.96 -17.70 -7.98
C LYS A 64 9.23 -17.51 -6.50
N LEU A 65 8.17 -17.28 -5.72
CA LEU A 65 8.30 -17.14 -4.28
C LEU A 65 8.10 -18.50 -3.60
N ARG A 66 8.87 -18.77 -2.55
CA ARG A 66 8.81 -20.00 -1.74
C ARG A 66 7.44 -20.29 -1.13
N ARG A 67 6.62 -19.26 -0.92
CA ARG A 67 5.27 -19.33 -0.37
C ARG A 67 4.49 -18.07 -0.70
N ASN A 68 3.18 -18.12 -0.56
CA ASN A 68 2.35 -16.93 -0.64
C ASN A 68 2.72 -15.94 0.49
N VAL A 69 3.09 -14.74 0.12
CA VAL A 69 3.44 -13.63 1.03
C VAL A 69 2.42 -12.50 0.98
N GLY A 70 1.51 -12.56 0.04
CA GLY A 70 0.45 -11.61 -0.22
C GLY A 70 0.82 -10.52 -1.20
N HIS A 71 -0.18 -10.03 -1.91
CA HIS A 71 -0.09 -9.12 -3.05
C HIS A 71 0.86 -7.92 -2.86
N GLN A 72 0.76 -7.20 -1.73
CA GLN A 72 1.60 -6.02 -1.47
C GLN A 72 3.09 -6.40 -1.36
N LYS A 73 3.37 -7.50 -0.67
CA LYS A 73 4.74 -7.97 -0.51
C LYS A 73 5.30 -8.56 -1.81
N ALA A 74 4.48 -9.20 -2.63
CA ALA A 74 4.89 -9.66 -3.96
C ALA A 74 5.30 -8.47 -4.86
N ILE A 75 4.53 -7.37 -4.86
CA ILE A 75 4.91 -6.13 -5.56
C ILE A 75 6.23 -5.59 -5.02
N ALA A 76 6.42 -5.56 -3.70
CA ALA A 76 7.65 -5.07 -3.07
C ALA A 76 8.87 -5.89 -3.49
N VAL A 77 8.75 -7.22 -3.57
CA VAL A 77 9.80 -8.12 -4.09
C VAL A 77 10.16 -7.75 -5.54
N GLY A 78 9.14 -7.53 -6.38
CA GLY A 78 9.36 -7.11 -7.77
C GLY A 78 10.06 -5.74 -7.88
N ILE A 79 9.66 -4.77 -7.07
CA ILE A 79 10.30 -3.44 -7.02
C ILE A 79 11.75 -3.55 -6.56
N ASP A 80 12.04 -4.32 -5.52
CA ASP A 80 13.41 -4.52 -5.01
C ASP A 80 14.30 -5.21 -6.05
N TYR A 81 13.78 -6.27 -6.70
CA TYR A 81 14.50 -6.96 -7.77
C TYR A 81 14.88 -6.01 -8.91
N VAL A 82 13.97 -5.13 -9.31
CA VAL A 82 14.19 -4.15 -10.38
C VAL A 82 15.12 -3.03 -9.91
N ALA A 83 15.02 -2.58 -8.65
CA ALA A 83 15.77 -1.43 -8.15
C ALA A 83 17.29 -1.54 -8.31
N SER A 84 17.83 -2.76 -8.17
CA SER A 84 19.26 -3.07 -8.34
C SER A 84 19.71 -3.19 -9.79
N ARG A 85 18.78 -3.25 -10.76
CA ARG A 85 19.01 -3.56 -12.17
C ARG A 85 18.55 -2.50 -13.16
N ILE A 86 17.78 -1.52 -12.68
CA ILE A 86 17.16 -0.50 -13.53
C ILE A 86 18.17 0.55 -13.98
N GLY A 87 18.17 0.85 -15.28
CA GLY A 87 18.89 1.98 -15.88
C GLY A 87 18.20 3.33 -15.62
N PRO A 88 18.93 4.46 -15.76
CA PRO A 88 18.41 5.79 -15.44
C PRO A 88 17.21 6.23 -16.31
N ASP A 89 17.21 5.81 -17.57
CA ASP A 89 16.21 6.22 -18.56
C ASP A 89 15.02 5.25 -18.69
N GLN A 90 15.02 4.18 -17.90
CA GLN A 90 13.94 3.20 -17.88
C GLN A 90 12.82 3.64 -16.93
N HIS A 91 11.59 3.27 -17.31
CA HIS A 91 10.40 3.45 -16.49
C HIS A 91 9.87 2.11 -16.00
N VAL A 92 9.34 2.11 -14.80
CA VAL A 92 8.67 0.93 -14.23
C VAL A 92 7.19 1.20 -14.13
N VAL A 93 6.39 0.21 -14.48
CA VAL A 93 4.95 0.20 -14.23
C VAL A 93 4.61 -0.99 -13.33
N VAL A 94 3.89 -0.73 -12.25
CA VAL A 94 3.27 -1.76 -11.42
C VAL A 94 1.82 -1.88 -11.84
N MET A 95 1.36 -3.09 -12.17
CA MET A 95 -0.03 -3.35 -12.54
C MET A 95 -0.46 -4.75 -12.12
N ASP A 96 -1.76 -4.94 -11.92
CA ASP A 96 -2.35 -6.23 -11.59
C ASP A 96 -2.47 -7.12 -12.85
N SER A 97 -2.41 -8.44 -12.68
CA SER A 97 -2.47 -9.41 -13.80
C SER A 97 -3.89 -9.74 -14.26
N ASP A 98 -4.93 -9.26 -13.57
CA ASP A 98 -6.33 -9.69 -13.74
C ASP A 98 -7.09 -8.99 -14.89
N GLY A 99 -6.45 -8.06 -15.59
CA GLY A 99 -7.01 -7.33 -16.72
C GLY A 99 -7.77 -6.05 -16.37
N GLU A 100 -7.94 -5.76 -15.06
CA GLU A 100 -8.59 -4.51 -14.66
C GLU A 100 -7.69 -3.29 -14.95
N ASP A 101 -6.36 -3.45 -14.91
CA ASP A 101 -5.39 -2.47 -15.35
C ASP A 101 -5.04 -2.72 -16.82
N LEU A 102 -5.42 -1.79 -17.70
CA LEU A 102 -5.28 -1.96 -19.14
C LEU A 102 -3.86 -1.58 -19.62
N PRO A 103 -3.18 -2.42 -20.43
CA PRO A 103 -1.87 -2.11 -21.04
C PRO A 103 -1.85 -0.77 -21.78
N GLY A 104 -2.87 -0.44 -22.56
CA GLY A 104 -2.98 0.85 -23.26
C GLY A 104 -3.01 2.07 -22.35
N SER A 105 -3.46 1.89 -21.09
CA SER A 105 -3.46 2.97 -20.10
C SER A 105 -2.07 3.34 -19.60
N ILE A 106 -1.08 2.48 -19.81
CA ILE A 106 0.33 2.73 -19.46
C ILE A 106 0.86 3.98 -20.15
N HIS A 107 0.42 4.27 -21.38
CA HIS A 107 0.82 5.47 -22.12
C HIS A 107 0.49 6.77 -21.34
N HIS A 108 -0.63 6.81 -20.62
CA HIS A 108 -0.99 7.98 -19.80
C HIS A 108 -0.03 8.16 -18.62
N LEU A 109 0.40 7.06 -17.99
CA LEU A 109 1.38 7.09 -16.89
C LEU A 109 2.75 7.53 -17.40
N ILE A 110 3.23 6.95 -18.50
CA ILE A 110 4.51 7.31 -19.10
C ILE A 110 4.52 8.77 -19.54
N LYS A 111 3.45 9.26 -20.17
CA LYS A 111 3.32 10.67 -20.56
C LYS A 111 3.42 11.62 -19.35
N ALA A 112 2.82 11.26 -18.23
CA ALA A 112 2.93 12.04 -17.01
C ALA A 112 4.35 12.04 -16.44
N LEU A 113 5.07 10.90 -16.53
CA LEU A 113 6.47 10.77 -16.08
C LEU A 113 7.48 11.56 -16.94
N GLN A 114 7.14 11.95 -18.17
CA GLN A 114 8.00 12.80 -19.00
C GLN A 114 8.18 14.21 -18.40
N ARG A 115 7.29 14.63 -17.51
CA ARG A 115 7.42 15.91 -16.81
C ARG A 115 8.57 15.84 -15.80
N ALA A 116 9.37 16.91 -15.74
CA ALA A 116 10.51 17.00 -14.83
C ALA A 116 10.12 17.05 -13.34
N ASP A 117 8.92 17.58 -13.05
CA ASP A 117 8.35 17.74 -11.71
C ASP A 117 7.58 16.51 -11.21
N VAL A 118 7.61 15.38 -11.92
CA VAL A 118 6.90 14.15 -11.58
C VAL A 118 7.89 13.00 -11.43
N ASP A 119 7.80 12.30 -10.31
CA ASP A 119 8.59 11.09 -10.02
C ASP A 119 7.75 9.82 -10.11
N VAL A 120 6.44 9.94 -9.78
CA VAL A 120 5.46 8.86 -9.77
C VAL A 120 4.18 9.31 -10.46
N ALA A 121 3.65 8.52 -11.37
CA ALA A 121 2.35 8.71 -11.98
C ALA A 121 1.39 7.62 -11.47
N VAL A 122 0.30 7.99 -10.81
CA VAL A 122 -0.66 7.05 -10.22
C VAL A 122 -1.99 7.06 -10.96
N ALA A 123 -2.54 5.88 -11.19
CA ALA A 123 -3.86 5.74 -11.79
C ALA A 123 -4.95 6.07 -10.76
N HIS A 124 -5.83 7.00 -11.08
CA HIS A 124 -7.03 7.31 -10.32
C HIS A 124 -8.27 6.87 -11.09
N ARG A 125 -9.05 5.99 -10.51
CA ARG A 125 -10.25 5.44 -11.14
C ARG A 125 -11.37 6.49 -11.23
N LYS A 126 -11.88 6.74 -12.44
CA LYS A 126 -12.94 7.74 -12.69
C LYS A 126 -14.30 7.31 -12.16
N SER A 127 -14.64 6.03 -12.19
CA SER A 127 -15.96 5.54 -11.77
C SER A 127 -15.85 4.23 -10.99
N ARG A 128 -16.72 4.07 -9.99
CA ARG A 128 -16.92 2.83 -9.25
C ARG A 128 -18.42 2.55 -9.17
N VAL A 129 -18.83 1.43 -9.75
CA VAL A 129 -20.18 0.88 -9.53
C VAL A 129 -20.13 0.09 -8.23
N GLU A 130 -20.39 0.75 -7.11
CA GLU A 130 -20.34 0.14 -5.78
C GLU A 130 -21.67 0.35 -5.06
N THR A 131 -22.00 -0.61 -4.17
CA THR A 131 -23.18 -0.50 -3.31
C THR A 131 -23.08 0.70 -2.37
N TRP A 132 -24.21 1.30 -1.99
CA TRP A 132 -24.25 2.45 -1.08
C TRP A 132 -23.57 2.17 0.27
N ARG A 133 -23.64 0.91 0.77
CA ARG A 133 -22.96 0.47 2.01
C ARG A 133 -21.45 0.56 1.89
N PHE A 134 -20.91 0.14 0.76
CA PHE A 134 -19.47 0.24 0.50
C PHE A 134 -19.05 1.71 0.39
N LYS A 135 -19.81 2.56 -0.28
CA LYS A 135 -19.53 4.00 -0.40
C LYS A 135 -19.51 4.69 0.97
N ALA A 136 -20.48 4.37 1.85
CA ALA A 136 -20.51 4.91 3.21
C ALA A 136 -19.30 4.46 4.04
N PHE A 137 -18.98 3.16 4.04
CA PHE A 137 -17.80 2.62 4.70
C PHE A 137 -16.51 3.28 4.19
N TYR A 138 -16.37 3.41 2.88
CA TYR A 138 -15.17 4.01 2.27
C TYR A 138 -15.05 5.51 2.59
N ALA A 139 -16.16 6.24 2.68
CA ALA A 139 -16.17 7.65 3.08
C ALA A 139 -15.73 7.82 4.56
N ILE A 140 -16.24 6.95 5.45
CA ILE A 140 -15.81 6.91 6.86
C ILE A 140 -14.33 6.57 6.96
N TYR A 141 -13.87 5.54 6.24
CA TYR A 141 -12.46 5.16 6.20
C TYR A 141 -11.56 6.30 5.72
N LYS A 142 -11.90 6.98 4.62
CA LYS A 142 -11.13 8.13 4.12
C LYS A 142 -11.02 9.25 5.15
N ARG A 143 -12.14 9.55 5.82
CA ARG A 143 -12.16 10.61 6.85
C ARG A 143 -11.30 10.22 8.05
N LEU A 144 -11.41 8.97 8.51
CA LEU A 144 -10.59 8.44 9.60
C LEU A 144 -9.11 8.41 9.22
N PHE A 145 -8.79 7.95 8.03
CA PHE A 145 -7.42 7.93 7.50
C PHE A 145 -6.83 9.34 7.48
N HIS A 146 -7.59 10.32 6.96
CA HIS A 146 -7.15 11.72 6.94
C HIS A 146 -6.97 12.31 8.35
N LEU A 147 -7.90 12.03 9.26
CA LEU A 147 -7.80 12.48 10.65
C LEU A 147 -6.57 11.94 11.35
N LEU A 148 -6.29 10.65 11.17
CA LEU A 148 -5.20 9.95 11.84
C LEU A 148 -3.83 10.19 11.21
N THR A 149 -3.75 10.39 9.88
CA THR A 149 -2.47 10.54 9.17
C THR A 149 -2.22 11.95 8.63
N GLY A 150 -3.25 12.78 8.51
CA GLY A 150 -3.20 14.07 7.82
C GLY A 150 -3.11 13.97 6.30
N ARG A 151 -3.24 12.78 5.72
CA ARG A 151 -3.06 12.48 4.29
C ARG A 151 -4.31 11.85 3.68
N GLY A 152 -4.44 11.92 2.35
CA GLY A 152 -5.53 11.28 1.62
C GLY A 152 -5.01 10.22 0.65
N ILE A 153 -5.52 9.01 0.73
CA ILE A 153 -5.28 7.95 -0.25
C ILE A 153 -6.40 7.93 -1.27
N SER A 154 -6.08 8.11 -2.55
CA SER A 154 -7.05 8.14 -3.64
C SER A 154 -6.72 7.20 -4.81
N PHE A 155 -5.62 6.46 -4.74
CA PHE A 155 -5.12 5.59 -5.80
C PHE A 155 -4.75 4.20 -5.26
N GLY A 156 -4.66 3.22 -6.17
CA GLY A 156 -4.23 1.85 -5.88
C GLY A 156 -2.77 1.58 -6.29
N ASN A 157 -2.50 0.33 -6.67
CA ASN A 157 -1.15 -0.11 -7.03
C ASN A 157 -0.79 0.15 -8.50
N PHE A 158 -1.76 0.48 -9.38
CA PHE A 158 -1.47 0.80 -10.77
C PHE A 158 -0.77 2.15 -10.86
N MET A 159 0.53 2.12 -11.13
CA MET A 159 1.38 3.30 -11.14
C MET A 159 2.59 3.15 -12.06
N GLY A 160 3.06 4.28 -12.58
CA GLY A 160 4.34 4.41 -13.27
C GLY A 160 5.38 5.09 -12.37
N LEU A 161 6.62 4.67 -12.45
CA LEU A 161 7.73 5.09 -11.60
C LEU A 161 8.96 5.42 -12.45
N LYS A 162 9.66 6.52 -12.14
CA LYS A 162 11.02 6.76 -12.63
C LYS A 162 12.02 5.87 -11.89
N ALA A 163 13.18 5.61 -12.47
CA ALA A 163 14.22 4.78 -11.86
C ALA A 163 14.63 5.25 -10.44
N SER A 164 14.73 6.57 -10.24
CA SER A 164 15.03 7.15 -8.93
C SER A 164 13.95 6.86 -7.89
N ALA A 165 12.67 6.90 -8.31
CA ALA A 165 11.54 6.57 -7.46
C ALA A 165 11.52 5.09 -7.07
N VAL A 166 11.85 4.19 -8.01
CA VAL A 166 11.96 2.74 -7.73
C VAL A 166 13.01 2.48 -6.66
N ARG A 167 14.21 3.03 -6.81
CA ARG A 167 15.29 2.86 -5.82
C ARG A 167 14.93 3.43 -4.45
N ARG A 168 14.23 4.58 -4.43
CA ARG A 168 13.77 5.19 -3.17
C ARG A 168 12.73 4.34 -2.47
N LEU A 169 11.75 3.81 -3.20
CA LEU A 169 10.71 2.94 -2.63
C LEU A 169 11.30 1.62 -2.13
N ALA A 170 12.23 1.01 -2.88
CA ALA A 170 12.90 -0.23 -2.46
C ALA A 170 13.66 -0.07 -1.13
N ALA A 171 14.18 1.12 -0.84
CA ALA A 171 14.87 1.42 0.42
C ALA A 171 13.91 1.66 1.61
N MET A 172 12.59 1.68 1.39
CA MET A 172 11.60 1.94 2.44
C MET A 172 11.06 0.65 3.05
N GLN A 173 11.14 0.53 4.37
CA GLN A 173 10.68 -0.65 5.12
C GLN A 173 9.15 -0.84 5.07
N GLU A 174 8.42 0.23 4.82
CA GLU A 174 6.96 0.24 4.71
C GLU A 174 6.45 -0.35 3.40
N LEU A 175 7.31 -0.48 2.38
CA LEU A 175 6.93 -0.93 1.04
C LEU A 175 6.15 -2.25 1.03
N PRO A 176 6.57 -3.32 1.76
CA PRO A 176 5.84 -4.59 1.79
C PRO A 176 4.52 -4.54 2.58
N ILE A 177 4.29 -3.49 3.36
CA ILE A 177 3.06 -3.33 4.14
C ILE A 177 1.93 -2.83 3.23
N HIS A 178 2.19 -1.71 2.51
CA HIS A 178 1.19 -1.10 1.62
C HIS A 178 1.83 -0.15 0.61
N VAL A 179 1.96 -0.57 -0.64
CA VAL A 179 2.69 0.14 -1.70
C VAL A 179 2.18 1.56 -1.91
N ALA A 180 0.87 1.77 -2.10
CA ALA A 180 0.30 3.09 -2.33
C ALA A 180 0.50 4.05 -1.13
N ALA A 181 0.40 3.55 0.11
CA ALA A 181 0.67 4.34 1.31
C ALA A 181 2.15 4.70 1.41
N THR A 182 3.06 3.78 1.01
CA THR A 182 4.50 4.04 0.97
C THR A 182 4.86 5.12 -0.06
N VAL A 183 4.20 5.13 -1.22
CA VAL A 183 4.35 6.24 -2.19
C VAL A 183 4.00 7.58 -1.54
N LEU A 184 2.91 7.67 -0.78
CA LEU A 184 2.56 8.89 -0.03
C LEU A 184 3.56 9.23 1.06
N ALA A 185 4.09 8.22 1.77
CA ALA A 185 5.09 8.40 2.83
C ALA A 185 6.45 8.86 2.26
N SER A 186 6.79 8.42 1.05
CA SER A 186 8.07 8.70 0.39
C SER A 186 8.31 10.17 0.03
N ARG A 187 7.24 11.00 0.02
CA ARG A 187 7.25 12.41 -0.42
C ARG A 187 7.73 12.59 -1.86
N LEU A 188 7.60 11.58 -2.70
CA LEU A 188 7.84 11.69 -4.14
C LEU A 188 6.78 12.59 -4.79
N ARG A 189 7.18 13.32 -5.82
CA ARG A 189 6.29 14.20 -6.58
C ARG A 189 5.35 13.34 -7.44
N THR A 190 4.08 13.29 -7.05
CA THR A 190 3.10 12.37 -7.60
C THR A 190 2.14 13.10 -8.54
N ALA A 191 1.97 12.62 -9.77
CA ALA A 191 0.93 13.04 -10.70
C ALA A 191 -0.22 12.02 -10.68
N VAL A 192 -1.46 12.52 -10.62
CA VAL A 192 -2.67 11.70 -10.67
C VAL A 192 -3.19 11.64 -12.09
N CYS A 193 -3.28 10.45 -12.65
CA CYS A 193 -3.79 10.19 -13.99
C CYS A 193 -5.20 9.59 -13.90
N PRO A 194 -6.24 10.27 -14.38
CA PRO A 194 -7.58 9.70 -14.43
C PRO A 194 -7.64 8.63 -15.51
N ILE A 195 -7.79 7.37 -15.10
CA ILE A 195 -7.74 6.18 -15.96
C ILE A 195 -9.00 5.34 -15.73
N ASP A 196 -9.57 4.82 -16.81
CA ASP A 196 -10.69 3.90 -16.76
C ASP A 196 -10.18 2.48 -16.48
N ARG A 197 -11.03 1.65 -15.89
CA ARG A 197 -10.73 0.27 -15.56
C ARG A 197 -11.29 -0.66 -16.63
N GLY A 198 -10.51 -1.65 -17.01
CA GLY A 198 -10.96 -2.74 -17.88
C GLY A 198 -11.85 -3.76 -17.14
N PRO A 199 -12.54 -4.63 -17.89
CA PRO A 199 -13.18 -5.79 -17.30
C PRO A 199 -12.12 -6.83 -16.93
N ARG A 200 -12.38 -7.61 -15.87
CA ARG A 200 -11.51 -8.74 -15.52
C ARG A 200 -11.46 -9.74 -16.67
N TYR A 201 -10.29 -10.31 -16.92
CA TYR A 201 -10.12 -11.35 -17.92
C TYR A 201 -10.85 -12.64 -17.52
N ALA A 202 -10.77 -13.01 -16.22
CA ALA A 202 -11.42 -14.20 -15.67
C ALA A 202 -11.68 -14.07 -14.16
N GLY A 203 -12.61 -14.86 -13.63
CA GLY A 203 -12.87 -15.04 -12.21
C GLY A 203 -13.58 -13.87 -11.51
N GLN A 204 -13.71 -13.99 -10.19
CA GLN A 204 -14.27 -12.97 -9.31
C GLN A 204 -13.20 -12.39 -8.40
N SER A 205 -13.45 -11.19 -7.86
CA SER A 205 -12.54 -10.58 -6.88
C SER A 205 -12.30 -11.53 -5.69
N LYS A 206 -11.04 -11.85 -5.44
CA LYS A 206 -10.62 -12.68 -4.30
C LYS A 206 -10.68 -11.92 -2.97
N MET A 207 -10.89 -10.60 -3.00
CA MET A 207 -10.94 -9.75 -1.80
C MET A 207 -12.35 -9.70 -1.21
N ASN A 208 -12.51 -10.30 -0.02
CA ASN A 208 -13.73 -10.18 0.78
C ASN A 208 -13.71 -8.91 1.65
N PHE A 209 -14.82 -8.62 2.35
CA PHE A 209 -14.94 -7.44 3.20
C PHE A 209 -13.87 -7.37 4.30
N VAL A 210 -13.55 -8.50 4.95
CA VAL A 210 -12.50 -8.56 5.98
C VAL A 210 -11.13 -8.23 5.38
N GLY A 211 -10.82 -8.76 4.19
CA GLY A 211 -9.60 -8.44 3.45
C GLY A 211 -9.49 -6.95 3.11
N LEU A 212 -10.62 -6.30 2.74
CA LEU A 212 -10.66 -4.86 2.48
C LEU A 212 -10.36 -4.04 3.74
N VAL A 213 -10.96 -4.40 4.87
CA VAL A 213 -10.71 -3.74 6.17
C VAL A 213 -9.25 -3.88 6.57
N LEU A 214 -8.70 -5.11 6.48
CA LEU A 214 -7.28 -5.37 6.77
C LEU A 214 -6.35 -4.59 5.84
N HIS A 215 -6.69 -4.48 4.56
CA HIS A 215 -5.93 -3.66 3.60
C HIS A 215 -5.92 -2.19 4.02
N GLY A 216 -7.07 -1.65 4.45
CA GLY A 216 -7.16 -0.31 5.00
C GLY A 216 -6.30 -0.11 6.24
N PHE A 217 -6.31 -1.06 7.19
CA PHE A 217 -5.43 -1.01 8.36
C PHE A 217 -3.95 -1.05 8.00
N LYS A 218 -3.55 -1.87 7.02
CA LYS A 218 -2.17 -1.88 6.51
C LYS A 218 -1.74 -0.50 5.99
N GLY A 219 -2.65 0.22 5.33
CA GLY A 219 -2.39 1.61 4.91
C GLY A 219 -2.11 2.54 6.10
N LEU A 220 -2.84 2.40 7.22
CA LEU A 220 -2.60 3.16 8.45
C LEU A 220 -1.28 2.77 9.13
N MET A 221 -0.88 1.48 9.07
CA MET A 221 0.38 1.00 9.65
C MET A 221 1.62 1.66 9.03
N VAL A 222 1.56 2.05 7.77
CA VAL A 222 2.64 2.83 7.10
C VAL A 222 2.87 4.17 7.80
N PHE A 223 1.84 4.72 8.44
CA PHE A 223 1.87 5.99 9.18
C PHE A 223 1.73 5.77 10.69
N ALA A 224 2.23 4.64 11.20
CA ALA A 224 2.05 4.26 12.60
C ALA A 224 2.51 5.36 13.58
N GLU A 225 3.63 6.02 13.30
CA GLU A 225 4.12 7.13 14.13
C GLU A 225 3.12 8.30 14.17
N ASP A 226 2.64 8.76 13.01
CA ASP A 226 1.67 9.87 12.91
C ASP A 226 0.37 9.51 13.66
N VAL A 227 -0.09 8.27 13.51
CA VAL A 227 -1.31 7.76 14.15
C VAL A 227 -1.13 7.70 15.67
N LEU A 228 -0.05 7.11 16.16
CA LEU A 228 0.23 6.96 17.59
C LEU A 228 0.36 8.31 18.28
N VAL A 229 1.09 9.25 17.66
CA VAL A 229 1.24 10.61 18.22
C VAL A 229 -0.11 11.32 18.30
N ARG A 230 -0.94 11.28 17.27
CA ARG A 230 -2.26 11.93 17.27
C ARG A 230 -3.22 11.30 18.28
N VAL A 231 -3.25 9.98 18.36
CA VAL A 231 -4.05 9.26 19.36
C VAL A 231 -3.56 9.60 20.77
N GLY A 232 -2.25 9.57 21.00
CA GLY A 232 -1.65 9.93 22.28
C GLY A 232 -2.00 11.35 22.73
N LEU A 233 -1.88 12.34 21.82
CA LEU A 233 -2.26 13.73 22.09
C LEU A 233 -3.76 13.86 22.42
N ALA A 234 -4.64 13.19 21.64
CA ALA A 234 -6.08 13.22 21.90
C ALA A 234 -6.41 12.63 23.29
N CYS A 235 -5.82 11.48 23.63
CA CYS A 235 -5.99 10.86 24.95
C CYS A 235 -5.42 11.74 26.07
N GLY A 236 -4.26 12.39 25.86
CA GLY A 236 -3.68 13.34 26.81
C GLY A 236 -4.58 14.54 27.09
N LEU A 237 -5.21 15.09 26.03
CA LEU A 237 -6.19 16.18 26.17
C LEU A 237 -7.44 15.74 26.94
N ILE A 238 -7.95 14.53 26.69
CA ILE A 238 -9.09 13.97 27.41
C ILE A 238 -8.73 13.78 28.92
N ALA A 239 -7.54 13.22 29.17
CA ALA A 239 -7.05 13.04 30.55
C ALA A 239 -6.92 14.37 31.28
N GLY A 240 -6.29 15.37 30.64
CA GLY A 240 -6.20 16.73 31.21
C GLY A 240 -7.56 17.39 31.47
N GLY A 241 -8.49 17.25 30.50
CA GLY A 241 -9.87 17.71 30.62
C GLY A 241 -10.61 17.06 31.80
N SER A 242 -10.40 15.75 32.01
CA SER A 242 -11.03 15.04 33.15
C SER A 242 -10.56 15.56 34.50
N VAL A 243 -9.32 15.99 34.64
CA VAL A 243 -8.79 16.63 35.85
C VAL A 243 -9.46 17.98 36.10
N VAL A 244 -9.63 18.81 35.06
CA VAL A 244 -10.31 20.11 35.16
C VAL A 244 -11.78 19.94 35.59
N VAL A 245 -12.49 18.97 34.96
CA VAL A 245 -13.89 18.67 35.30
C VAL A 245 -14.00 18.10 36.72
N ALA A 246 -13.03 17.30 37.18
CA ALA A 246 -12.98 16.80 38.53
C ALA A 246 -12.79 17.96 39.55
N GLY A 247 -11.91 18.91 39.26
CA GLY A 247 -11.73 20.13 40.07
C GLY A 247 -13.03 20.95 40.16
N LEU A 248 -13.73 21.14 39.02
CA LEU A 248 -15.02 21.82 39.01
C LEU A 248 -16.07 21.07 39.84
N ALA A 249 -16.13 19.74 39.76
CA ALA A 249 -17.05 18.94 40.56
C ALA A 249 -16.79 19.07 42.07
N ILE A 250 -15.53 19.19 42.50
CA ILE A 250 -15.15 19.46 43.90
C ILE A 250 -15.65 20.83 44.33
N VAL A 251 -15.43 21.87 43.52
CA VAL A 251 -15.92 23.23 43.80
C VAL A 251 -17.44 23.24 43.94
N LEU A 252 -18.19 22.66 43.02
CA LEU A 252 -19.64 22.58 43.07
C LEU A 252 -20.15 21.85 44.31
N LYS A 253 -19.44 20.82 44.77
CA LYS A 253 -19.77 20.14 46.04
C LYS A 253 -19.57 21.07 47.25
N VAL A 254 -18.46 21.80 47.31
CA VAL A 254 -18.13 22.71 48.44
C VAL A 254 -19.15 23.83 48.56
N ILE A 255 -19.62 24.39 47.43
CA ILE A 255 -20.63 25.46 47.43
C ILE A 255 -22.08 24.95 47.55
N GLY A 256 -22.29 23.64 47.77
CA GLY A 256 -23.60 23.09 48.08
C GLY A 256 -24.50 22.76 46.86
N TYR A 257 -23.99 22.83 45.63
CA TYR A 257 -24.73 22.55 44.39
C TYR A 257 -24.79 21.07 44.04
N SER A 258 -24.40 20.14 44.89
CA SER A 258 -24.38 18.70 44.58
C SER A 258 -25.50 17.94 45.29
N SER A 259 -26.27 17.14 44.55
CA SER A 259 -27.20 16.18 45.11
C SER A 259 -26.49 15.01 45.80
N PRO A 260 -27.10 14.35 46.81
CA PRO A 260 -26.51 13.17 47.46
C PRO A 260 -26.16 12.06 46.45
N GLY A 261 -24.96 11.53 46.56
CA GLY A 261 -24.48 10.43 45.68
C GLY A 261 -23.89 10.86 44.32
N TRP A 262 -24.34 11.99 43.74
CA TRP A 262 -23.87 12.46 42.43
C TRP A 262 -22.36 12.68 42.38
N PHE A 263 -21.81 13.35 43.39
CA PHE A 263 -20.37 13.68 43.41
C PHE A 263 -19.48 12.44 43.39
N SER A 264 -19.79 11.42 44.19
CA SER A 264 -18.98 10.20 44.27
C SER A 264 -18.98 9.43 42.94
N VAL A 265 -20.13 9.36 42.26
CA VAL A 265 -20.25 8.73 40.95
C VAL A 265 -19.51 9.52 39.90
N ALA A 266 -19.70 10.84 39.83
CA ALA A 266 -19.00 11.71 38.87
C ALA A 266 -17.49 11.64 39.02
N LEU A 267 -16.98 11.75 40.27
CA LEU A 267 -15.57 11.65 40.53
C LEU A 267 -14.99 10.28 40.18
N GLY A 268 -15.70 9.19 40.50
CA GLY A 268 -15.30 7.82 40.13
C GLY A 268 -15.15 7.65 38.63
N ILE A 269 -16.13 8.14 37.84
CA ILE A 269 -16.07 8.09 36.37
C ILE A 269 -14.90 8.91 35.82
N LEU A 270 -14.67 10.15 36.37
CA LEU A 270 -13.57 11.02 35.93
C LEU A 270 -12.20 10.39 36.23
N VAL A 271 -12.04 9.75 37.38
CA VAL A 271 -10.81 9.02 37.74
C VAL A 271 -10.58 7.85 36.75
N LEU A 272 -11.64 7.08 36.41
CA LEU A 272 -11.53 6.01 35.44
C LEU A 272 -11.12 6.55 34.05
N ILE A 273 -11.74 7.64 33.60
CA ILE A 273 -11.39 8.29 32.32
C ILE A 273 -9.93 8.73 32.35
N PHE A 274 -9.47 9.38 33.44
CA PHE A 274 -8.09 9.82 33.58
C PHE A 274 -7.10 8.66 33.53
N LEU A 275 -7.34 7.60 34.31
CA LEU A 275 -6.45 6.43 34.36
C LEU A 275 -6.40 5.72 33.01
N GLN A 276 -7.55 5.50 32.38
CA GLN A 276 -7.63 4.78 31.12
C GLN A 276 -6.98 5.57 29.97
N THR A 277 -7.30 6.86 29.82
CA THR A 277 -6.72 7.70 28.77
C THR A 277 -5.24 7.98 29.03
N GLY A 278 -4.82 8.15 30.27
CA GLY A 278 -3.43 8.28 30.66
C GLY A 278 -2.61 7.03 30.32
N THR A 279 -3.16 5.84 30.61
CA THR A 279 -2.52 4.56 30.26
C THR A 279 -2.38 4.41 28.74
N ILE A 280 -3.41 4.74 27.96
CA ILE A 280 -3.34 4.70 26.49
C ILE A 280 -2.29 5.70 25.98
N THR A 281 -2.21 6.90 26.56
CA THR A 281 -1.20 7.90 26.20
C THR A 281 0.22 7.37 26.43
N LEU A 282 0.49 6.78 27.59
CA LEU A 282 1.80 6.19 27.89
C LEU A 282 2.11 5.01 26.95
N MET A 283 1.14 4.14 26.69
CA MET A 283 1.30 3.01 25.79
C MET A 283 1.59 3.46 24.35
N THR A 284 0.91 4.49 23.85
CA THR A 284 1.16 5.04 22.50
C THR A 284 2.55 5.67 22.42
N LEU A 285 3.02 6.36 23.44
CA LEU A 285 4.39 6.90 23.49
C LEU A 285 5.44 5.79 23.48
N MET A 286 5.26 4.73 24.28
CA MET A 286 6.16 3.58 24.29
C MET A 286 6.20 2.87 22.94
N LEU A 287 5.03 2.63 22.32
CA LEU A 287 4.93 2.01 21.00
C LEU A 287 5.59 2.89 19.92
N THR A 288 5.44 4.21 19.99
CA THR A 288 6.13 5.12 19.07
C THR A 288 7.65 4.99 19.19
N GLY A 289 8.16 4.89 20.43
CA GLY A 289 9.59 4.65 20.66
C GLY A 289 10.06 3.30 20.13
N ALA A 290 9.27 2.25 20.31
CA ALA A 290 9.58 0.91 19.79
C ALA A 290 9.57 0.85 18.24
N VAL A 291 8.60 1.51 17.60
CA VAL A 291 8.53 1.64 16.13
C VAL A 291 9.76 2.36 15.59
N ARG A 292 10.15 3.47 16.21
CA ARG A 292 11.38 4.21 15.81
C ARG A 292 12.65 3.42 16.07
N GLY A 293 12.74 2.72 17.19
CA GLY A 293 13.87 1.85 17.49
C GLY A 293 14.00 0.67 16.54
N GLY A 294 12.88 0.14 16.05
CA GLY A 294 12.82 -0.94 15.06
C GLY A 294 13.27 -0.54 13.64
N THR A 295 13.42 0.76 13.35
CA THR A 295 13.94 1.24 12.05
C THR A 295 15.41 0.88 11.81
N LEU A 296 16.10 0.39 12.82
CA LEU A 296 17.46 -0.14 12.73
C LEU A 296 17.50 -1.65 12.44
N THR A 297 16.35 -2.32 12.31
CA THR A 297 16.32 -3.74 11.90
C THR A 297 16.76 -3.86 10.44
N PRO A 298 17.61 -4.86 10.11
CA PRO A 298 18.07 -5.04 8.76
C PRO A 298 16.88 -5.19 7.81
N THR A 299 16.95 -4.50 6.69
CA THR A 299 16.00 -4.65 5.57
C THR A 299 15.85 -6.13 5.29
N VAL A 300 14.62 -6.66 5.30
CA VAL A 300 14.38 -8.06 4.96
C VAL A 300 14.96 -8.28 3.57
N ALA A 301 15.96 -9.13 3.47
CA ALA A 301 16.50 -9.49 2.19
C ALA A 301 15.41 -10.24 1.41
N TYR A 302 14.76 -9.56 0.47
CA TYR A 302 13.72 -10.17 -0.36
C TYR A 302 14.24 -11.37 -1.14
N ALA A 303 15.57 -11.44 -1.37
CA ALA A 303 16.25 -12.59 -1.94
C ALA A 303 15.93 -13.90 -1.21
N ASP A 304 15.75 -13.87 0.12
CA ASP A 304 15.44 -15.06 0.91
C ASP A 304 14.02 -15.62 0.65
N VAL A 305 13.14 -14.77 0.13
CA VAL A 305 11.75 -15.14 -0.19
C VAL A 305 11.65 -15.72 -1.60
N ILE A 306 12.61 -15.41 -2.48
CA ILE A 306 12.66 -15.91 -3.86
C ILE A 306 13.20 -17.35 -3.83
N GLU A 307 12.46 -18.27 -4.42
CA GLU A 307 12.87 -19.66 -4.59
C GLU A 307 13.71 -19.83 -5.86
N ASP A 308 13.21 -19.24 -6.97
CA ASP A 308 13.82 -19.38 -8.29
C ASP A 308 13.57 -18.14 -9.15
N VAL A 309 14.47 -17.90 -10.08
CA VAL A 309 14.39 -16.81 -11.07
C VAL A 309 14.50 -17.41 -12.48
N LEU A 310 13.36 -17.51 -13.15
CA LEU A 310 13.26 -17.99 -14.51
C LEU A 310 13.33 -16.82 -15.48
N ALA A 311 14.28 -16.81 -16.42
CA ALA A 311 14.45 -15.75 -17.39
C ALA A 311 14.29 -16.29 -18.81
N THR A 312 13.62 -15.51 -19.67
CA THR A 312 13.57 -15.82 -21.11
C THR A 312 14.97 -15.75 -21.70
N SER A 313 15.40 -16.82 -22.39
CA SER A 313 16.60 -16.77 -23.21
C SER A 313 16.29 -15.98 -24.47
N LYS A 314 16.93 -14.82 -24.69
CA LYS A 314 16.86 -14.20 -26.01
C LYS A 314 17.56 -15.12 -27.02
N PRO A 315 16.96 -15.42 -28.19
CA PRO A 315 17.73 -15.91 -29.28
C PRO A 315 18.83 -14.90 -29.59
N SER A 316 20.08 -15.35 -29.54
CA SER A 316 21.23 -14.59 -30.05
C SER A 316 20.92 -14.18 -31.47
N ALA A 317 20.76 -12.86 -31.70
CA ALA A 317 20.66 -12.31 -33.06
C ALA A 317 21.99 -12.37 -33.79
#